data_e15e043a7abdf13138817eb2fc1ae71a
#
_entry.id   e15e043a7abdf13138817eb2fc1ae71a
#
_cell.length_a   1.000
_cell.length_b   1.000
_cell.length_c   1.000
_cell.angle_alpha   90.00
_cell.angle_beta   90.00
_cell.angle_gamma   90.00
#
_symmetry.space_group_name_H-M   'P 1'
#
loop_
_entity.id
_entity.type
_entity.pdbx_description
1 polymer ?
#
loop_
_entity_poly.entity_id
_entity_poly.type
_entity_poly.pdbx_seq_one_letter_code
_entity_poly.pdbx_strand_id
1 'polypeptide(L)'
;MADRNQDDIQNDLQLGSHGIPRPVLTMKQMYEAMPFCRDERDINFVRQGKYLAYFTDDYDCKRSFACTYPTYQELPYDVLRGYFSFRTKWRRHQAVTGTRVYWTLLFAELANQIGTKDPMDGFAQMWHAAAMVAKQDNRFAQQCVQWLWDDAIYYGISTKQTAMLADRMLAKQRLFKKITNPDDAVLEAMQKLAGYQIPDDLSTPERENMMIAGMRAMQAKYPALFGAVQEGSLHLFAGLPFVSVIQHDRDVQVDAYTAYHCRNGLWYGPYYVYGSAMQHKAKKLLQQCEIEVRHLQHLSCRRKDVCPDDRHEIVQAMQEYLCKAHAIRIDQKHLEQIRKDATVTREALLTEEEKAAELEEKIQPSESNFTEQIELLLTNSEKNILQDLLQKKNITLPEGVMPSVLVDQINVKLMDEIGDLVLYEEDGRIKLVEDYRDDLREILQNTK
;
A
#
# COMPACT_ATOMS: atom_id res chain seq x y z
N MET A 1 41.57 -0.24 33.88
CA MET A 1 41.27 -1.45 34.67
C MET A 1 41.94 -2.59 33.96
N ALA A 2 42.84 -3.30 34.70
CA ALA A 2 43.73 -4.30 34.12
C ALA A 2 42.93 -5.47 33.53
N ASP A 3 43.30 -5.88 32.29
CA ASP A 3 42.87 -7.13 31.68
C ASP A 3 43.24 -8.30 32.59
N ARG A 4 42.25 -8.85 33.30
CA ARG A 4 42.43 -10.13 33.97
C ARG A 4 42.37 -11.23 32.91
N ASN A 5 43.43 -12.04 32.83
CA ASN A 5 43.49 -13.18 31.93
C ASN A 5 42.39 -14.21 32.24
N GLN A 6 41.93 -14.90 31.18
CA GLN A 6 40.93 -15.97 31.26
C GLN A 6 41.24 -17.06 32.30
N ASP A 7 42.52 -17.29 32.59
CA ASP A 7 43.02 -18.27 33.55
C ASP A 7 42.82 -17.87 35.03
N ASP A 8 42.77 -16.57 35.33
CA ASP A 8 42.56 -16.07 36.69
C ASP A 8 41.13 -16.29 37.20
N ILE A 9 40.14 -16.32 36.29
CA ILE A 9 38.74 -16.55 36.65
C ILE A 9 38.43 -18.03 36.87
N GLN A 10 39.15 -18.93 36.21
CA GLN A 10 38.99 -20.38 36.38
C GLN A 10 39.58 -20.90 37.72
N ASN A 11 40.61 -20.25 38.25
CA ASN A 11 41.22 -20.65 39.49
C ASN A 11 40.48 -20.21 40.75
N ASP A 12 39.54 -19.29 40.67
CA ASP A 12 38.78 -18.77 41.80
C ASP A 12 37.44 -19.52 42.04
N LEU A 13 37.33 -20.79 41.64
CA LEU A 13 36.22 -21.70 41.98
C LEU A 13 36.16 -22.08 43.48
N GLN A 14 36.69 -21.22 44.36
CA GLN A 14 36.41 -21.38 45.78
C GLN A 14 34.91 -21.15 46.00
N LEU A 15 34.23 -22.22 46.41
CA LEU A 15 32.84 -22.16 46.84
C LEU A 15 32.75 -21.20 48.05
N GLY A 16 31.92 -20.16 47.88
CA GLY A 16 31.55 -19.29 48.99
C GLY A 16 30.56 -19.99 49.94
N SER A 17 30.03 -19.25 50.90
CA SER A 17 29.00 -19.74 51.81
C SER A 17 27.81 -20.35 51.00
N HIS A 18 27.36 -21.52 51.40
CA HIS A 18 26.26 -22.29 50.78
C HIS A 18 26.55 -22.87 49.40
N GLY A 19 27.82 -23.12 49.00
CA GLY A 19 28.15 -23.81 47.74
C GLY A 19 27.94 -22.99 46.50
N ILE A 20 27.89 -21.65 46.62
CA ILE A 20 27.75 -20.72 45.50
C ILE A 20 29.12 -20.22 45.07
N PRO A 21 29.49 -20.24 43.78
CA PRO A 21 30.77 -19.71 43.32
C PRO A 21 30.97 -18.25 43.72
N ARG A 22 32.18 -17.92 44.22
CA ARG A 22 32.51 -16.54 44.64
C ARG A 22 32.25 -15.50 43.54
N PRO A 23 32.60 -15.71 42.27
CA PRO A 23 32.30 -14.75 41.20
C PRO A 23 30.82 -14.40 41.10
N VAL A 24 29.91 -15.38 41.30
CA VAL A 24 28.46 -15.16 41.27
C VAL A 24 27.98 -14.31 42.46
N LEU A 25 28.58 -14.55 43.67
CA LEU A 25 28.30 -13.72 44.86
C LEU A 25 28.78 -12.27 44.64
N THR A 26 30.02 -12.10 44.17
CA THR A 26 30.59 -10.79 43.86
C THR A 26 29.77 -10.03 42.82
N MET A 27 29.36 -10.71 41.76
CA MET A 27 28.55 -10.12 40.72
C MET A 27 27.23 -9.54 41.29
N LYS A 28 26.51 -10.26 42.14
CA LYS A 28 25.29 -9.75 42.78
C LYS A 28 25.58 -8.55 43.73
N GLN A 29 26.70 -8.56 44.42
CA GLN A 29 27.14 -7.44 45.28
C GLN A 29 27.52 -6.19 44.47
N MET A 30 27.83 -6.33 43.17
CA MET A 30 28.12 -5.21 42.28
C MET A 30 26.87 -4.38 41.91
N TYR A 31 25.68 -4.83 42.30
CA TYR A 31 24.47 -4.07 42.05
C TYR A 31 24.51 -2.74 42.78
N GLU A 32 24.28 -1.67 42.06
CA GLU A 32 24.28 -0.31 42.57
C GLU A 32 22.90 0.31 42.38
N ALA A 33 22.30 0.73 43.49
CA ALA A 33 21.05 1.48 43.43
C ALA A 33 21.32 2.88 42.86
N MET A 34 20.63 3.25 41.84
CA MET A 34 20.71 4.53 41.15
C MET A 34 19.38 5.26 41.26
N PRO A 35 19.14 5.98 42.39
CA PRO A 35 17.89 6.70 42.60
C PRO A 35 17.61 7.62 41.39
N PHE A 36 16.37 7.59 40.90
CA PHE A 36 15.92 8.39 39.76
C PHE A 36 16.47 7.97 38.38
N CYS A 37 17.29 6.91 38.27
CA CYS A 37 17.72 6.36 36.98
C CYS A 37 16.69 5.36 36.48
N ARG A 38 16.05 5.68 35.33
CA ARG A 38 15.06 4.78 34.70
C ARG A 38 15.71 3.46 34.26
N ASP A 39 16.95 3.50 33.85
CA ASP A 39 17.70 2.36 33.26
C ASP A 39 18.59 1.65 34.28
N GLU A 40 18.36 1.86 35.58
CA GLU A 40 19.17 1.26 36.67
C GLU A 40 19.35 -0.26 36.50
N ARG A 41 18.26 -0.97 36.20
CA ARG A 41 18.29 -2.43 36.06
C ARG A 41 19.16 -2.88 34.89
N ASP A 42 19.08 -2.17 33.79
CA ASP A 42 19.78 -2.48 32.55
C ASP A 42 21.28 -2.17 32.67
N ILE A 43 21.62 -1.02 33.27
CA ILE A 43 23.01 -0.64 33.54
C ILE A 43 23.67 -1.67 34.46
N ASN A 44 22.98 -2.08 35.52
CA ASN A 44 23.48 -3.12 36.41
C ASN A 44 23.62 -4.47 35.72
N PHE A 45 22.64 -4.86 34.87
CA PHE A 45 22.72 -6.08 34.09
C PHE A 45 23.97 -6.10 33.20
N VAL A 46 24.21 -5.02 32.45
CA VAL A 46 25.39 -4.93 31.57
C VAL A 46 26.71 -4.97 32.37
N ARG A 47 26.78 -4.25 33.49
CA ARG A 47 27.95 -4.25 34.36
C ARG A 47 28.24 -5.64 34.94
N GLN A 48 27.23 -6.30 35.46
CA GLN A 48 27.29 -7.66 36.00
C GLN A 48 27.63 -8.67 34.90
N GLY A 49 27.03 -8.54 33.72
CA GLY A 49 27.28 -9.43 32.59
C GLY A 49 28.70 -9.33 32.06
N LYS A 50 29.25 -8.11 31.93
CA LYS A 50 30.65 -7.89 31.54
C LYS A 50 31.63 -8.50 32.54
N TYR A 51 31.34 -8.40 33.85
CA TYR A 51 32.15 -9.03 34.88
C TYR A 51 32.16 -10.54 34.75
N LEU A 52 31.03 -11.20 34.46
CA LEU A 52 30.91 -12.64 34.26
C LEU A 52 30.95 -13.08 32.81
N ALA A 53 31.43 -12.24 31.89
CA ALA A 53 31.39 -12.52 30.47
C ALA A 53 31.98 -13.89 30.08
N TYR A 54 33.05 -14.31 30.75
CA TYR A 54 33.75 -15.57 30.48
C TYR A 54 33.55 -16.63 31.57
N PHE A 55 32.72 -16.36 32.57
CA PHE A 55 32.41 -17.31 33.62
C PHE A 55 31.73 -18.56 33.08
N THR A 56 32.14 -19.75 33.53
CA THR A 56 31.55 -21.05 33.16
C THR A 56 31.01 -21.74 34.41
N ASP A 57 29.92 -22.48 34.26
CA ASP A 57 29.33 -23.31 35.31
C ASP A 57 28.85 -24.63 34.69
N ASP A 58 28.65 -25.67 35.49
CA ASP A 58 28.11 -26.99 35.11
C ASP A 58 26.93 -27.44 35.99
N TYR A 59 26.40 -26.49 36.79
CA TYR A 59 25.31 -26.75 37.72
C TYR A 59 24.03 -27.19 37.04
N ASP A 60 23.46 -28.33 37.49
CA ASP A 60 22.17 -28.82 37.00
C ASP A 60 21.01 -28.25 37.82
N CYS A 61 20.41 -27.18 37.31
CA CYS A 61 19.25 -26.53 37.93
C CYS A 61 17.96 -27.23 37.56
N LYS A 62 17.27 -27.77 38.56
CA LYS A 62 15.97 -28.44 38.41
C LYS A 62 14.78 -27.51 38.68
N ARG A 63 15.06 -26.29 39.14
CA ARG A 63 14.02 -25.32 39.50
C ARG A 63 13.47 -24.62 38.27
N SER A 64 12.14 -24.60 38.17
CA SER A 64 11.44 -23.74 37.21
C SER A 64 11.32 -22.33 37.76
N PHE A 65 11.58 -21.33 36.92
CA PHE A 65 11.47 -19.93 37.26
C PHE A 65 10.88 -19.14 36.09
N ALA A 66 9.94 -18.24 36.37
CA ALA A 66 9.31 -17.39 35.40
C ALA A 66 9.51 -15.91 35.79
N CYS A 67 9.93 -15.11 34.82
CA CYS A 67 10.13 -13.68 34.98
C CYS A 67 9.91 -13.02 33.62
N THR A 68 9.18 -11.90 33.61
CA THR A 68 8.86 -11.17 32.38
C THR A 68 10.06 -10.36 31.86
N TYR A 69 10.86 -9.82 32.80
CA TYR A 69 12.03 -9.00 32.49
C TYR A 69 13.22 -9.48 33.34
N PRO A 70 13.86 -10.60 32.96
CA PRO A 70 14.91 -11.22 33.77
C PRO A 70 16.21 -10.42 33.72
N THR A 71 16.76 -10.14 34.90
CA THR A 71 18.13 -9.69 35.06
C THR A 71 18.85 -10.61 36.04
N TYR A 72 20.17 -10.59 36.12
CA TYR A 72 20.92 -11.45 37.06
C TYR A 72 20.52 -11.19 38.51
N GLN A 73 20.10 -9.98 38.83
CA GLN A 73 19.77 -9.59 40.21
C GLN A 73 18.48 -10.26 40.69
N GLU A 74 17.48 -10.42 39.83
CA GLU A 74 16.20 -11.03 40.22
C GLU A 74 16.26 -12.57 40.28
N LEU A 75 17.20 -13.19 39.58
CA LEU A 75 17.27 -14.64 39.58
C LEU A 75 17.80 -15.21 40.94
N PRO A 76 17.12 -16.22 41.48
CA PRO A 76 17.71 -17.02 42.57
C PRO A 76 19.05 -17.62 42.15
N TYR A 77 19.94 -17.84 43.09
CA TYR A 77 21.30 -18.32 42.82
C TYR A 77 21.34 -19.65 42.05
N ASP A 78 20.44 -20.60 42.37
CA ASP A 78 20.33 -21.89 41.69
C ASP A 78 19.91 -21.72 40.23
N VAL A 79 18.93 -20.85 39.96
CA VAL A 79 18.48 -20.52 38.61
C VAL A 79 19.57 -19.78 37.83
N LEU A 80 20.28 -18.88 38.49
CA LEU A 80 21.37 -18.12 37.87
C LEU A 80 22.54 -19.05 37.50
N ARG A 81 22.92 -19.98 38.36
CA ARG A 81 23.91 -21.01 38.04
C ARG A 81 23.46 -21.89 36.88
N GLY A 82 22.21 -22.30 36.88
CA GLY A 82 21.62 -23.04 35.76
C GLY A 82 21.69 -22.26 34.43
N TYR A 83 21.49 -20.95 34.47
CA TYR A 83 21.69 -20.10 33.30
C TYR A 83 23.16 -20.10 32.83
N PHE A 84 24.13 -19.96 33.73
CA PHE A 84 25.55 -19.99 33.36
C PHE A 84 25.98 -21.36 32.81
N SER A 85 25.41 -22.46 33.31
CA SER A 85 25.59 -23.79 32.71
C SER A 85 25.01 -23.90 31.32
N PHE A 86 23.80 -23.37 31.12
CA PHE A 86 23.15 -23.27 29.79
C PHE A 86 24.03 -22.46 28.85
N ARG A 87 24.48 -21.24 29.25
CA ARG A 87 25.34 -20.37 28.47
C ARG A 87 26.71 -21.03 28.16
N THR A 88 27.30 -21.78 29.11
CA THR A 88 28.54 -22.51 28.92
C THR A 88 28.38 -23.57 27.81
N LYS A 89 27.32 -24.36 27.85
CA LYS A 89 27.01 -25.35 26.83
C LYS A 89 26.78 -24.69 25.47
N TRP A 90 26.02 -23.58 25.43
CA TRP A 90 25.79 -22.78 24.22
C TRP A 90 27.11 -22.36 23.56
N ARG A 91 28.01 -21.75 24.31
CA ARG A 91 29.32 -21.28 23.80
C ARG A 91 30.25 -22.41 23.38
N ARG A 92 30.05 -23.61 23.91
CA ARG A 92 30.76 -24.83 23.48
C ARG A 92 30.07 -25.53 22.29
N HIS A 93 29.10 -24.89 21.67
CA HIS A 93 28.30 -25.44 20.56
C HIS A 93 27.62 -26.80 20.86
N GLN A 94 27.32 -27.04 22.12
CA GLN A 94 26.60 -28.24 22.57
C GLN A 94 25.09 -28.02 22.39
N ALA A 95 24.35 -29.12 22.23
CA ALA A 95 22.89 -29.06 22.18
C ALA A 95 22.33 -28.53 23.51
N VAL A 96 21.52 -27.50 23.46
CA VAL A 96 20.88 -26.89 24.62
C VAL A 96 19.39 -26.80 24.47
N THR A 97 18.69 -27.01 25.59
CA THR A 97 17.30 -26.64 25.77
C THR A 97 17.24 -25.65 26.91
N GLY A 98 16.52 -24.55 26.73
CA GLY A 98 16.44 -23.48 27.71
C GLY A 98 15.00 -23.04 27.98
N THR A 99 14.77 -22.51 29.18
CA THR A 99 13.55 -21.79 29.49
C THR A 99 13.50 -20.44 28.75
N ARG A 100 12.34 -19.82 28.66
CA ARG A 100 12.22 -18.46 28.11
C ARG A 100 13.15 -17.47 28.83
N VAL A 101 13.28 -17.60 30.14
CA VAL A 101 14.20 -16.78 30.97
C VAL A 101 15.65 -16.89 30.50
N TYR A 102 16.12 -18.12 30.27
CA TYR A 102 17.49 -18.35 29.81
C TYR A 102 17.74 -17.81 28.40
N TRP A 103 16.81 -18.02 27.51
CA TRP A 103 16.92 -17.46 26.17
C TRP A 103 16.86 -15.92 26.18
N THR A 104 15.97 -15.32 26.99
CA THR A 104 15.90 -13.85 27.12
C THR A 104 17.22 -13.27 27.66
N LEU A 105 17.81 -13.89 28.69
CA LEU A 105 19.12 -13.45 29.20
C LEU A 105 20.23 -13.59 28.15
N LEU A 106 20.24 -14.68 27.38
CA LEU A 106 21.21 -14.86 26.29
C LEU A 106 21.06 -13.79 25.22
N PHE A 107 19.84 -13.51 24.77
CA PHE A 107 19.59 -12.43 23.81
C PHE A 107 20.00 -11.07 24.38
N ALA A 108 19.74 -10.81 25.65
CA ALA A 108 20.17 -9.58 26.31
C ALA A 108 21.71 -9.46 26.40
N GLU A 109 22.43 -10.56 26.72
CA GLU A 109 23.89 -10.56 26.68
C GLU A 109 24.41 -10.24 25.27
N LEU A 110 23.91 -10.93 24.26
CA LEU A 110 24.36 -10.77 22.87
C LEU A 110 24.08 -9.37 22.34
N ALA A 111 22.86 -8.82 22.57
CA ALA A 111 22.47 -7.47 22.18
C ALA A 111 23.38 -6.39 22.86
N ASN A 112 23.80 -6.61 24.11
CA ASN A 112 24.72 -5.71 24.81
C ASN A 112 26.21 -6.03 24.58
N GLN A 113 26.53 -6.87 23.63
CA GLN A 113 27.90 -7.27 23.26
C GLN A 113 28.66 -7.90 24.43
N ILE A 114 27.99 -8.69 25.26
CA ILE A 114 28.59 -9.39 26.40
C ILE A 114 29.10 -10.78 25.95
N GLY A 115 30.41 -10.93 25.90
CA GLY A 115 31.08 -12.17 25.51
C GLY A 115 31.03 -12.46 24.01
N THR A 116 30.80 -11.45 23.17
CA THR A 116 30.93 -11.45 21.74
C THR A 116 32.21 -10.76 21.27
N LYS A 117 32.64 -11.03 20.05
CA LYS A 117 33.81 -10.38 19.45
C LYS A 117 33.47 -8.99 18.93
N ASP A 118 32.35 -8.89 18.25
CA ASP A 118 31.85 -7.69 17.63
C ASP A 118 30.32 -7.82 17.38
N PRO A 119 29.63 -6.79 16.92
CA PRO A 119 28.19 -6.84 16.64
C PRO A 119 27.78 -7.91 15.64
N MET A 120 28.62 -8.22 14.66
CA MET A 120 28.34 -9.26 13.68
C MET A 120 28.34 -10.66 14.30
N ASP A 121 29.29 -10.93 15.21
CA ASP A 121 29.33 -12.18 15.96
C ASP A 121 28.12 -12.30 16.90
N GLY A 122 27.73 -11.21 17.57
CA GLY A 122 26.54 -11.14 18.41
C GLY A 122 25.28 -11.48 17.59
N PHE A 123 25.09 -10.84 16.45
CA PHE A 123 23.98 -11.07 15.55
C PHE A 123 23.93 -12.52 15.03
N ALA A 124 25.08 -13.07 14.62
CA ALA A 124 25.15 -14.45 14.14
C ALA A 124 24.75 -15.46 15.24
N GLN A 125 25.15 -15.22 16.49
CA GLN A 125 24.77 -16.04 17.64
C GLN A 125 23.27 -15.88 17.94
N MET A 126 22.71 -14.66 17.91
CA MET A 126 21.27 -14.41 18.07
C MET A 126 20.46 -15.09 16.98
N TRP A 127 20.93 -15.08 15.72
CA TRP A 127 20.29 -15.79 14.61
C TRP A 127 20.18 -17.29 14.87
N HIS A 128 21.29 -17.90 15.31
CA HIS A 128 21.32 -19.32 15.67
C HIS A 128 20.39 -19.62 16.86
N ALA A 129 20.40 -18.77 17.90
CA ALA A 129 19.52 -18.89 19.06
C ALA A 129 18.03 -18.83 18.67
N ALA A 130 17.64 -17.89 17.79
CA ALA A 130 16.28 -17.77 17.31
C ALA A 130 15.81 -19.03 16.57
N ALA A 131 16.69 -19.65 15.77
CA ALA A 131 16.39 -20.91 15.09
C ALA A 131 16.18 -22.08 16.08
N MET A 132 16.94 -22.10 17.19
CA MET A 132 16.76 -23.10 18.24
C MET A 132 15.45 -22.89 19.02
N VAL A 133 15.15 -21.64 19.36
CA VAL A 133 13.88 -21.27 20.03
C VAL A 133 12.67 -21.62 19.18
N ALA A 134 12.74 -21.41 17.87
CA ALA A 134 11.63 -21.73 16.96
C ALA A 134 11.22 -23.21 16.98
N LYS A 135 12.16 -24.11 17.25
CA LYS A 135 11.86 -25.56 17.41
C LYS A 135 11.15 -25.88 18.72
N GLN A 136 11.24 -25.01 19.73
CA GLN A 136 10.71 -25.25 21.08
C GLN A 136 9.44 -24.46 21.35
N ASP A 137 9.40 -23.18 20.94
CA ASP A 137 8.34 -22.23 21.21
C ASP A 137 8.21 -21.24 20.05
N ASN A 138 7.35 -21.54 19.09
CA ASN A 138 7.15 -20.71 17.90
C ASN A 138 6.64 -19.30 18.22
N ARG A 139 5.85 -19.15 19.29
CA ARG A 139 5.32 -17.83 19.70
C ARG A 139 6.43 -16.95 20.27
N PHE A 140 7.30 -17.52 21.10
CA PHE A 140 8.44 -16.79 21.65
C PHE A 140 9.50 -16.50 20.58
N ALA A 141 9.64 -17.40 19.59
CA ALA A 141 10.52 -17.16 18.44
C ALA A 141 10.17 -15.89 17.65
N GLN A 142 8.90 -15.49 17.60
CA GLN A 142 8.52 -14.22 16.96
C GLN A 142 9.11 -13.01 17.69
N GLN A 143 9.16 -13.05 19.02
CA GLN A 143 9.83 -12.01 19.82
C GLN A 143 11.35 -12.03 19.60
N CYS A 144 11.96 -13.19 19.50
CA CYS A 144 13.39 -13.32 19.19
C CYS A 144 13.74 -12.74 17.81
N VAL A 145 12.85 -12.94 16.82
CA VAL A 145 13.01 -12.34 15.49
C VAL A 145 12.90 -10.82 15.53
N GLN A 146 12.03 -10.26 16.39
CA GLN A 146 11.98 -8.81 16.60
C GLN A 146 13.29 -8.29 17.17
N TRP A 147 13.85 -8.93 18.20
CA TRP A 147 15.14 -8.53 18.77
C TRP A 147 16.31 -8.65 17.78
N LEU A 148 16.28 -9.66 16.91
CA LEU A 148 17.23 -9.76 15.78
C LEU A 148 17.12 -8.58 14.81
N TRP A 149 15.90 -8.17 14.53
CA TRP A 149 15.65 -7.01 13.66
C TRP A 149 16.14 -5.73 14.32
N ASP A 150 15.84 -5.56 15.60
CA ASP A 150 16.32 -4.43 16.41
C ASP A 150 17.85 -4.35 16.45
N ASP A 151 18.52 -5.50 16.58
CA ASP A 151 19.99 -5.60 16.58
C ASP A 151 20.58 -5.20 15.22
N ALA A 152 19.96 -5.66 14.13
CA ALA A 152 20.37 -5.29 12.78
C ALA A 152 20.25 -3.78 12.54
N ILE A 153 19.16 -3.15 12.99
CA ILE A 153 18.96 -1.70 12.89
C ILE A 153 19.96 -0.97 13.80
N TYR A 154 20.04 -1.39 15.07
CA TYR A 154 20.84 -0.73 16.08
C TYR A 154 22.32 -0.71 15.75
N TYR A 155 22.87 -1.77 15.18
CA TYR A 155 24.29 -1.87 14.79
C TYR A 155 24.53 -1.62 13.29
N GLY A 156 23.48 -1.46 12.47
CA GLY A 156 23.60 -1.24 11.02
C GLY A 156 24.14 -2.48 10.30
N ILE A 157 23.72 -3.67 10.73
CA ILE A 157 24.21 -4.95 10.19
C ILE A 157 23.54 -5.24 8.85
N SER A 158 24.34 -5.44 7.80
CA SER A 158 23.86 -5.77 6.45
C SER A 158 24.46 -7.11 5.99
N THR A 159 23.62 -8.15 5.97
CA THR A 159 23.98 -9.53 5.59
C THR A 159 22.85 -10.18 4.80
N LYS A 160 23.06 -11.41 4.29
CA LYS A 160 21.96 -12.19 3.69
C LYS A 160 20.83 -12.45 4.72
N GLN A 161 21.18 -12.69 5.97
CA GLN A 161 20.20 -12.91 7.03
C GLN A 161 19.37 -11.67 7.32
N THR A 162 19.98 -10.47 7.33
CA THR A 162 19.24 -9.22 7.49
C THR A 162 18.32 -8.93 6.29
N ALA A 163 18.71 -9.31 5.07
CA ALA A 163 17.82 -9.23 3.91
C ALA A 163 16.59 -10.15 4.06
N MET A 164 16.79 -11.39 4.53
CA MET A 164 15.69 -12.32 4.83
C MET A 164 14.76 -11.78 5.95
N LEU A 165 15.35 -11.14 6.99
CA LEU A 165 14.55 -10.46 8.01
C LEU A 165 13.77 -9.30 7.43
N ALA A 166 14.38 -8.49 6.57
CA ALA A 166 13.72 -7.37 5.89
C ALA A 166 12.51 -7.85 5.07
N ASP A 167 12.63 -8.96 4.34
CA ASP A 167 11.51 -9.52 3.58
C ASP A 167 10.31 -9.85 4.46
N ARG A 168 10.57 -10.34 5.67
CA ARG A 168 9.52 -10.67 6.64
C ARG A 168 9.00 -9.44 7.38
N MET A 169 9.90 -8.61 7.91
CA MET A 169 9.55 -7.48 8.77
C MET A 169 8.91 -6.34 7.99
N LEU A 170 9.35 -6.13 6.75
CA LEU A 170 8.86 -5.07 5.87
C LEU A 170 7.78 -5.53 4.88
N ALA A 171 7.29 -6.78 4.99
CA ALA A 171 6.32 -7.34 4.06
C ALA A 171 5.07 -6.44 3.89
N LYS A 172 4.52 -5.91 5.00
CA LYS A 172 3.37 -5.00 4.96
C LYS A 172 3.72 -3.65 4.33
N GLN A 173 4.87 -3.08 4.69
CA GLN A 173 5.34 -1.81 4.13
C GLN A 173 5.50 -1.92 2.60
N ARG A 174 6.06 -3.03 2.13
CA ARG A 174 6.21 -3.29 0.69
C ARG A 174 4.87 -3.43 -0.02
N LEU A 175 3.87 -4.03 0.62
CA LEU A 175 2.51 -4.07 0.07
C LEU A 175 1.91 -2.66 -0.04
N PHE A 176 2.06 -1.82 1.00
CA PHE A 176 1.60 -0.42 0.95
C PHE A 176 2.31 0.37 -0.16
N LYS A 177 3.62 0.14 -0.35
CA LYS A 177 4.38 0.79 -1.44
C LYS A 177 3.83 0.41 -2.82
N LYS A 178 3.54 -0.86 -3.05
CA LYS A 178 2.90 -1.31 -4.29
C LYS A 178 1.54 -0.67 -4.53
N ILE A 179 0.75 -0.45 -3.49
CA ILE A 179 -0.55 0.20 -3.61
C ILE A 179 -0.41 1.68 -4.00
N THR A 180 0.61 2.36 -3.51
CA THR A 180 0.84 3.79 -3.80
C THR A 180 1.54 4.04 -5.13
N ASN A 181 2.24 3.05 -5.67
CA ASN A 181 2.90 3.15 -6.97
C ASN A 181 1.92 2.80 -8.10
N PRO A 182 1.70 3.68 -9.10
CA PRO A 182 0.75 3.43 -10.18
C PRO A 182 1.13 2.26 -11.10
N ASP A 183 2.41 1.90 -11.17
CA ASP A 183 2.93 0.89 -12.10
C ASP A 183 3.01 -0.53 -11.51
N ASP A 184 2.69 -0.69 -10.23
CA ASP A 184 2.79 -1.98 -9.55
C ASP A 184 1.44 -2.74 -9.49
N ALA A 185 1.52 -4.03 -9.15
CA ALA A 185 0.37 -4.93 -8.96
C ALA A 185 -0.49 -4.52 -7.73
N VAL A 186 -1.19 -3.39 -7.89
CA VAL A 186 -1.98 -2.73 -6.83
C VAL A 186 -3.05 -3.66 -6.29
N LEU A 187 -3.78 -4.33 -7.18
CA LEU A 187 -4.90 -5.19 -6.79
C LEU A 187 -4.43 -6.41 -5.99
N GLU A 188 -3.32 -7.04 -6.42
CA GLU A 188 -2.72 -8.15 -5.68
C GLU A 188 -2.26 -7.73 -4.27
N ALA A 189 -1.65 -6.56 -4.16
CA ALA A 189 -1.23 -6.00 -2.87
C ALA A 189 -2.43 -5.73 -1.96
N MET A 190 -3.52 -5.17 -2.50
CA MET A 190 -4.76 -4.94 -1.77
C MET A 190 -5.43 -6.24 -1.33
N GLN A 191 -5.49 -7.25 -2.19
CA GLN A 191 -6.01 -8.57 -1.83
C GLN A 191 -5.25 -9.18 -0.65
N LYS A 192 -3.91 -9.11 -0.69
CA LYS A 192 -3.05 -9.60 0.40
C LYS A 192 -3.27 -8.84 1.71
N LEU A 193 -3.36 -7.50 1.66
CA LEU A 193 -3.63 -6.67 2.84
C LEU A 193 -5.03 -6.91 3.42
N ALA A 194 -6.03 -7.04 2.57
CA ALA A 194 -7.41 -7.30 2.97
C ALA A 194 -7.65 -8.74 3.44
N GLY A 195 -6.76 -9.67 3.10
CA GLY A 195 -7.00 -11.09 3.27
C GLY A 195 -8.24 -11.55 2.49
N TYR A 196 -8.40 -11.06 1.26
CA TYR A 196 -9.54 -11.36 0.40
C TYR A 196 -9.07 -11.69 -1.01
N GLN A 197 -9.56 -12.80 -1.55
CA GLN A 197 -9.28 -13.24 -2.90
C GLN A 197 -10.46 -12.87 -3.81
N ILE A 198 -10.16 -12.21 -4.90
CA ILE A 198 -11.15 -11.88 -5.93
C ILE A 198 -11.44 -13.17 -6.72
N PRO A 199 -12.71 -13.45 -7.05
CA PRO A 199 -13.07 -14.61 -7.86
C PRO A 199 -12.44 -14.57 -9.26
N ASP A 200 -12.06 -15.75 -9.77
CA ASP A 200 -11.33 -15.90 -11.05
C ASP A 200 -12.12 -15.36 -12.26
N ASP A 201 -13.45 -15.37 -12.20
CA ASP A 201 -14.32 -14.82 -13.25
C ASP A 201 -14.19 -13.28 -13.41
N LEU A 202 -13.56 -12.60 -12.44
CA LEU A 202 -13.24 -11.18 -12.49
C LEU A 202 -11.79 -10.87 -12.83
N SER A 203 -10.95 -11.88 -13.03
CA SER A 203 -9.52 -11.72 -13.34
C SER A 203 -9.26 -11.41 -14.82
N THR A 204 -10.00 -10.47 -15.39
CA THR A 204 -9.70 -9.89 -16.71
C THR A 204 -9.07 -8.52 -16.52
N PRO A 205 -8.12 -8.10 -17.39
CA PRO A 205 -7.43 -6.82 -17.23
C PRO A 205 -8.37 -5.62 -17.09
N GLU A 206 -9.47 -5.61 -17.82
CA GLU A 206 -10.47 -4.55 -17.73
C GLU A 206 -11.17 -4.49 -16.38
N ARG A 207 -11.64 -5.65 -15.87
CA ARG A 207 -12.33 -5.76 -14.58
C ARG A 207 -11.40 -5.47 -13.42
N GLU A 208 -10.17 -5.94 -13.49
CA GLU A 208 -9.13 -5.62 -12.50
C GLU A 208 -8.85 -4.13 -12.44
N ASN A 209 -8.74 -3.46 -13.59
CA ASN A 209 -8.54 -2.01 -13.65
C ASN A 209 -9.77 -1.23 -13.15
N MET A 210 -10.99 -1.70 -13.41
CA MET A 210 -12.20 -1.13 -12.81
C MET A 210 -12.14 -1.22 -11.27
N MET A 211 -11.77 -2.39 -10.73
CA MET A 211 -11.60 -2.55 -9.28
C MET A 211 -10.52 -1.63 -8.71
N ILE A 212 -9.40 -1.48 -9.41
CA ILE A 212 -8.33 -0.54 -9.04
C ILE A 212 -8.85 0.90 -9.04
N ALA A 213 -9.60 1.30 -10.05
CA ALA A 213 -10.20 2.63 -10.12
C ALA A 213 -11.14 2.90 -8.93
N GLY A 214 -12.06 1.97 -8.64
CA GLY A 214 -12.96 2.07 -7.48
C GLY A 214 -12.22 2.13 -6.15
N MET A 215 -11.18 1.30 -5.97
CA MET A 215 -10.37 1.35 -4.75
C MET A 215 -9.60 2.67 -4.63
N ARG A 216 -9.04 3.20 -5.71
CA ARG A 216 -8.30 4.48 -5.70
C ARG A 216 -9.19 5.67 -5.38
N ALA A 217 -10.46 5.66 -5.79
CA ALA A 217 -11.42 6.69 -5.40
C ALA A 217 -11.57 6.80 -3.87
N MET A 218 -11.37 5.69 -3.16
CA MET A 218 -11.42 5.65 -1.70
C MET A 218 -10.15 6.14 -1.00
N GLN A 219 -9.07 6.43 -1.75
CA GLN A 219 -7.78 6.81 -1.17
C GLN A 219 -7.86 8.10 -0.35
N ALA A 220 -8.57 9.11 -0.84
CA ALA A 220 -8.73 10.38 -0.15
C ALA A 220 -9.57 10.21 1.14
N LYS A 221 -10.59 9.35 1.10
CA LYS A 221 -11.51 9.09 2.21
C LYS A 221 -10.89 8.20 3.30
N TYR A 222 -10.02 7.26 2.91
CA TYR A 222 -9.41 6.28 3.80
C TYR A 222 -7.89 6.17 3.60
N PRO A 223 -7.12 7.25 3.79
CA PRO A 223 -5.68 7.28 3.50
C PRO A 223 -4.89 6.21 4.25
N ALA A 224 -5.30 5.86 5.46
CA ALA A 224 -4.63 4.83 6.26
C ALA A 224 -4.72 3.42 5.66
N LEU A 225 -5.75 3.12 4.84
CA LEU A 225 -5.86 1.84 4.13
C LEU A 225 -4.88 1.73 2.96
N PHE A 226 -4.41 2.87 2.46
CA PHE A 226 -3.54 2.97 1.30
C PHE A 226 -2.09 3.34 1.67
N GLY A 227 -1.70 3.11 2.94
CA GLY A 227 -0.32 3.21 3.35
C GLY A 227 0.17 4.63 3.61
N ALA A 228 -0.64 5.46 4.25
CA ALA A 228 -0.12 6.68 4.85
C ALA A 228 1.00 6.32 5.84
N VAL A 229 2.24 6.59 5.43
CA VAL A 229 3.42 6.36 6.25
C VAL A 229 3.49 7.48 7.28
N GLN A 230 3.55 7.11 8.54
CA GLN A 230 3.91 8.02 9.61
C GLN A 230 5.32 7.66 10.08
N GLU A 231 6.10 8.65 10.41
CA GLU A 231 7.36 8.44 11.12
C GLU A 231 7.07 8.38 12.61
N GLY A 232 7.50 7.30 13.25
CA GLY A 232 7.27 7.08 14.67
C GLY A 232 8.55 6.75 15.43
N SER A 233 8.56 7.07 16.73
CA SER A 233 9.64 6.64 17.62
C SER A 233 9.61 5.12 17.79
N LEU A 234 10.80 4.52 17.76
CA LEU A 234 10.99 3.08 17.93
C LEU A 234 11.59 2.79 19.29
N HIS A 235 11.02 1.82 19.99
CA HIS A 235 11.61 1.23 21.18
C HIS A 235 12.29 -0.08 20.79
N LEU A 236 13.58 0.02 20.44
CA LEU A 236 14.38 -1.16 20.13
C LEU A 236 14.59 -2.01 21.39
N PHE A 237 14.70 -3.33 21.21
CA PHE A 237 14.92 -4.33 22.25
C PHE A 237 13.85 -4.34 23.35
N ALA A 238 12.60 -4.03 22.99
CA ALA A 238 11.50 -4.08 23.96
C ALA A 238 11.41 -5.45 24.65
N GLY A 239 11.42 -5.45 25.99
CA GLY A 239 11.39 -6.66 26.82
C GLY A 239 12.75 -7.30 27.07
N LEU A 240 13.86 -6.69 26.63
CA LEU A 240 15.23 -7.07 26.97
C LEU A 240 15.88 -6.03 27.88
N PRO A 241 16.71 -6.45 28.90
CA PRO A 241 17.69 -5.58 29.54
C PRO A 241 18.68 -5.09 28.47
N PHE A 242 18.62 -3.80 28.14
CA PHE A 242 19.48 -3.23 27.12
C PHE A 242 19.89 -1.80 27.47
N VAL A 243 21.18 -1.52 27.35
CA VAL A 243 21.72 -0.17 27.56
C VAL A 243 22.10 0.43 26.22
N SER A 244 21.38 1.43 25.79
CA SER A 244 21.75 2.19 24.62
C SER A 244 23.05 2.96 24.89
N VAL A 245 24.06 2.70 24.07
CA VAL A 245 25.25 3.55 24.02
C VAL A 245 24.86 4.84 23.29
N ILE A 246 25.32 5.99 23.76
CA ILE A 246 25.12 7.27 23.07
C ILE A 246 25.64 7.11 21.63
N GLN A 247 24.75 7.09 20.68
CA GLN A 247 25.09 6.98 19.27
C GLN A 247 25.02 8.36 18.61
N HIS A 248 25.95 8.60 17.70
CA HIS A 248 25.87 9.76 16.82
C HIS A 248 24.64 9.64 15.92
N ASP A 249 24.09 10.76 15.50
CA ASP A 249 23.03 10.82 14.53
C ASP A 249 23.43 10.06 13.27
N ARG A 250 22.58 9.15 12.82
CA ARG A 250 22.85 8.33 11.64
C ARG A 250 21.56 7.78 11.03
N ASP A 251 21.66 7.41 9.79
CA ASP A 251 20.62 6.74 9.04
C ASP A 251 21.04 5.31 8.72
N VAL A 252 20.10 4.38 8.82
CA VAL A 252 20.28 2.98 8.45
C VAL A 252 19.31 2.66 7.32
N GLN A 253 19.82 2.63 6.10
CA GLN A 253 19.05 2.25 4.94
C GLN A 253 18.89 0.74 4.89
N VAL A 254 17.66 0.23 4.89
CA VAL A 254 17.37 -1.21 4.88
C VAL A 254 17.04 -1.70 3.47
N ASP A 255 16.24 -0.94 2.74
CA ASP A 255 15.93 -1.17 1.33
C ASP A 255 15.74 0.17 0.60
N ALA A 256 15.42 0.14 -0.69
CA ALA A 256 15.27 1.36 -1.50
C ALA A 256 14.22 2.34 -0.95
N TYR A 257 13.35 1.91 -0.06
CA TYR A 257 12.18 2.67 0.41
C TYR A 257 12.11 2.87 1.91
N THR A 258 12.94 2.15 2.68
CA THR A 258 12.84 2.09 4.14
C THR A 258 14.16 2.45 4.77
N ALA A 259 14.19 3.54 5.51
CA ALA A 259 15.31 3.97 6.34
C ALA A 259 14.85 4.11 7.80
N TYR A 260 15.78 3.85 8.70
CA TYR A 260 15.64 4.12 10.13
C TYR A 260 16.62 5.22 10.53
N HIS A 261 16.20 6.09 11.41
CA HIS A 261 16.96 7.29 11.78
C HIS A 261 17.23 7.29 13.27
N CYS A 262 18.52 7.44 13.65
CA CYS A 262 18.89 7.77 15.02
C CYS A 262 19.12 9.27 15.12
N ARG A 263 18.44 9.94 16.05
CA ARG A 263 18.57 11.37 16.33
C ARG A 263 18.62 11.57 17.84
N ASN A 264 19.69 12.16 18.32
CA ASN A 264 19.92 12.36 19.76
C ASN A 264 19.76 11.06 20.59
N GLY A 265 20.20 9.92 20.05
CA GLY A 265 20.08 8.62 20.71
C GLY A 265 18.69 7.98 20.66
N LEU A 266 17.70 8.64 20.05
CA LEU A 266 16.37 8.12 19.83
C LEU A 266 16.25 7.57 18.41
N TRP A 267 15.59 6.44 18.26
CA TRP A 267 15.37 5.80 16.98
C TRP A 267 13.97 6.12 16.44
N TYR A 268 13.93 6.38 15.15
CA TYR A 268 12.72 6.65 14.38
C TYR A 268 12.69 5.77 13.14
N GLY A 269 11.49 5.44 12.70
CA GLY A 269 11.31 4.66 11.48
C GLY A 269 9.89 4.72 10.96
N PRO A 270 9.66 4.16 9.78
CA PRO A 270 8.35 4.16 9.15
C PRO A 270 7.39 3.31 9.97
N TYR A 271 6.26 3.91 10.28
CA TYR A 271 5.20 3.31 11.06
C TYR A 271 3.90 3.25 10.26
N TYR A 272 3.31 2.07 10.22
CA TYR A 272 2.05 1.82 9.53
C TYR A 272 1.00 1.34 10.53
N VAL A 273 -0.03 2.15 10.73
CA VAL A 273 -1.18 1.73 11.54
C VAL A 273 -2.09 0.89 10.65
N TYR A 274 -1.94 -0.42 10.69
CA TYR A 274 -2.82 -1.34 9.98
C TYR A 274 -3.27 -2.48 10.90
N GLY A 275 -4.40 -2.26 11.55
CA GLY A 275 -5.01 -3.24 12.46
C GLY A 275 -6.13 -4.05 11.81
N SER A 276 -6.73 -4.95 12.59
CA SER A 276 -7.84 -5.81 12.16
C SER A 276 -9.06 -5.02 11.65
N ALA A 277 -9.35 -3.87 12.22
CA ALA A 277 -10.43 -2.99 11.78
C ALA A 277 -10.19 -2.45 10.36
N MET A 278 -8.96 -2.04 10.06
CA MET A 278 -8.58 -1.58 8.71
C MET A 278 -8.60 -2.71 7.70
N GLN A 279 -8.09 -3.90 8.07
CA GLN A 279 -8.18 -5.09 7.24
C GLN A 279 -9.63 -5.43 6.89
N HIS A 280 -10.53 -5.36 7.87
CA HIS A 280 -11.96 -5.60 7.65
C HIS A 280 -12.58 -4.55 6.73
N LYS A 281 -12.25 -3.26 6.89
CA LYS A 281 -12.72 -2.19 5.99
C LYS A 281 -12.18 -2.39 4.56
N ALA A 282 -10.89 -2.68 4.40
CA ALA A 282 -10.30 -2.96 3.09
C ALA A 282 -10.99 -4.14 2.39
N LYS A 283 -11.28 -5.21 3.14
CA LYS A 283 -12.05 -6.36 2.63
C LYS A 283 -13.44 -5.95 2.15
N LYS A 284 -14.17 -5.17 2.94
CA LYS A 284 -15.51 -4.68 2.56
C LYS A 284 -15.47 -3.81 1.31
N LEU A 285 -14.48 -2.93 1.18
CA LEU A 285 -14.32 -2.09 -0.01
C LEU A 285 -14.04 -2.93 -1.26
N LEU A 286 -13.15 -3.93 -1.17
CA LEU A 286 -12.91 -4.86 -2.30
C LEU A 286 -14.16 -5.64 -2.68
N GLN A 287 -14.96 -6.09 -1.70
CA GLN A 287 -16.23 -6.76 -1.94
C GLN A 287 -17.26 -5.83 -2.60
N GLN A 288 -17.29 -4.56 -2.21
CA GLN A 288 -18.17 -3.58 -2.87
C GLN A 288 -17.71 -3.34 -4.32
N CYS A 289 -16.42 -3.18 -4.55
CA CYS A 289 -15.89 -3.08 -5.92
C CYS A 289 -16.24 -4.32 -6.75
N GLU A 290 -16.16 -5.53 -6.21
CA GLU A 290 -16.61 -6.74 -6.90
C GLU A 290 -18.08 -6.66 -7.30
N ILE A 291 -18.95 -6.23 -6.39
CA ILE A 291 -20.39 -6.09 -6.64
C ILE A 291 -20.64 -5.12 -7.79
N GLU A 292 -19.99 -3.95 -7.76
CA GLU A 292 -20.21 -2.92 -8.77
C GLU A 292 -19.63 -3.30 -10.15
N VAL A 293 -18.48 -3.98 -10.19
CA VAL A 293 -17.98 -4.55 -11.47
C VAL A 293 -18.99 -5.53 -12.06
N ARG A 294 -19.58 -6.40 -11.22
CA ARG A 294 -20.60 -7.33 -11.69
C ARG A 294 -21.83 -6.63 -12.23
N HIS A 295 -22.29 -5.57 -11.58
CA HIS A 295 -23.43 -4.77 -12.03
C HIS A 295 -23.12 -4.06 -13.36
N LEU A 296 -21.99 -3.36 -13.46
CA LEU A 296 -21.58 -2.62 -14.66
C LEU A 296 -21.30 -3.53 -15.87
N GLN A 297 -20.87 -4.77 -15.61
CA GLN A 297 -20.59 -5.77 -16.66
C GLN A 297 -21.75 -6.76 -16.88
N HIS A 298 -22.92 -6.50 -16.32
CA HIS A 298 -24.12 -7.36 -16.42
C HIS A 298 -23.87 -8.82 -16.00
N LEU A 299 -22.97 -9.05 -15.04
CA LEU A 299 -22.68 -10.39 -14.50
C LEU A 299 -23.64 -10.72 -13.34
N SER A 300 -23.85 -12.02 -13.11
CA SER A 300 -24.69 -12.44 -11.98
C SER A 300 -24.07 -12.02 -10.65
N CYS A 301 -24.85 -11.32 -9.81
CA CYS A 301 -24.45 -10.93 -8.47
C CYS A 301 -25.50 -11.39 -7.45
N ARG A 302 -25.08 -12.22 -6.48
CA ARG A 302 -25.96 -12.69 -5.39
C ARG A 302 -25.68 -11.94 -4.07
N ARG A 303 -24.63 -11.11 -4.03
CA ARG A 303 -24.25 -10.37 -2.82
C ARG A 303 -25.02 -9.06 -2.72
N LYS A 304 -25.31 -8.67 -1.48
CA LYS A 304 -25.88 -7.34 -1.15
C LYS A 304 -24.75 -6.35 -0.94
N ASP A 305 -25.05 -5.07 -1.11
CA ASP A 305 -24.13 -3.97 -0.83
C ASP A 305 -23.52 -4.10 0.58
N VAL A 306 -22.21 -3.96 0.64
CA VAL A 306 -21.41 -4.12 1.87
C VAL A 306 -20.96 -2.77 2.41
N CYS A 307 -20.78 -1.78 1.51
CA CYS A 307 -20.42 -0.41 1.81
C CYS A 307 -21.32 0.56 1.03
N PRO A 308 -22.61 0.68 1.38
CA PRO A 308 -23.55 1.53 0.63
C PRO A 308 -23.14 3.01 0.62
N ASP A 309 -22.53 3.50 1.69
CA ASP A 309 -22.05 4.89 1.82
C ASP A 309 -20.88 5.23 0.89
N ASP A 310 -20.16 4.22 0.40
CA ASP A 310 -18.99 4.37 -0.47
C ASP A 310 -19.32 4.01 -1.93
N ARG A 311 -20.56 3.56 -2.19
CA ARG A 311 -20.98 3.02 -3.49
C ARG A 311 -20.89 4.04 -4.59
N HIS A 312 -21.39 5.25 -4.35
CA HIS A 312 -21.48 6.30 -5.37
C HIS A 312 -20.10 6.65 -5.94
N GLU A 313 -19.14 6.91 -5.06
CA GLU A 313 -17.76 7.27 -5.47
C GLU A 313 -17.06 6.11 -6.20
N ILE A 314 -17.32 4.86 -5.76
CA ILE A 314 -16.76 3.67 -6.41
C ILE A 314 -17.31 3.52 -7.82
N VAL A 315 -18.63 3.63 -8.01
CA VAL A 315 -19.30 3.50 -9.31
C VAL A 315 -18.85 4.59 -10.25
N GLN A 316 -18.84 5.84 -9.80
CA GLN A 316 -18.39 6.98 -10.60
C GLN A 316 -16.96 6.76 -11.12
N ALA A 317 -16.03 6.36 -10.26
CA ALA A 317 -14.65 6.12 -10.69
C ALA A 317 -14.52 4.98 -11.70
N MET A 318 -15.32 3.92 -11.56
CA MET A 318 -15.35 2.82 -12.52
C MET A 318 -15.91 3.25 -13.87
N GLN A 319 -16.98 4.05 -13.88
CA GLN A 319 -17.56 4.61 -15.11
C GLN A 319 -16.61 5.57 -15.82
N GLU A 320 -15.95 6.46 -15.09
CA GLU A 320 -14.89 7.33 -15.65
C GLU A 320 -13.75 6.52 -16.27
N TYR A 321 -13.36 5.41 -15.63
CA TYR A 321 -12.36 4.50 -16.21
C TYR A 321 -12.87 3.89 -17.53
N LEU A 322 -14.09 3.38 -17.57
CA LEU A 322 -14.68 2.78 -18.77
C LEU A 322 -14.79 3.81 -19.90
N CYS A 323 -15.26 5.02 -19.62
CA CYS A 323 -15.33 6.10 -20.61
C CYS A 323 -13.94 6.42 -21.21
N LYS A 324 -12.90 6.48 -20.37
CA LYS A 324 -11.53 6.73 -20.83
C LYS A 324 -10.93 5.55 -21.59
N ALA A 325 -11.21 4.33 -21.16
CA ALA A 325 -10.72 3.11 -21.80
C ALA A 325 -11.34 2.87 -23.17
N HIS A 326 -12.61 3.21 -23.34
CA HIS A 326 -13.35 3.05 -24.60
C HIS A 326 -13.41 4.34 -25.44
N ALA A 327 -12.73 5.40 -25.04
CA ALA A 327 -12.67 6.63 -25.83
C ALA A 327 -12.05 6.35 -27.20
N ILE A 328 -12.83 6.53 -28.25
CA ILE A 328 -12.39 6.40 -29.64
C ILE A 328 -11.41 7.55 -29.91
N ARG A 329 -10.13 7.25 -30.03
CA ARG A 329 -9.14 8.23 -30.50
C ARG A 329 -9.15 8.22 -32.02
N ILE A 330 -9.77 9.24 -32.61
CA ILE A 330 -9.76 9.43 -34.06
C ILE A 330 -8.39 10.04 -34.42
N ASP A 331 -7.60 9.31 -35.20
CA ASP A 331 -6.38 9.85 -35.79
C ASP A 331 -6.75 10.79 -36.93
N GLN A 332 -6.78 12.09 -36.63
CA GLN A 332 -7.11 13.15 -37.58
C GLN A 332 -6.25 13.11 -38.85
N LYS A 333 -4.96 12.75 -38.69
CA LYS A 333 -4.04 12.63 -39.86
C LYS A 333 -4.43 11.50 -40.80
N HIS A 334 -4.79 10.36 -40.18
CA HIS A 334 -5.25 9.22 -40.96
C HIS A 334 -6.60 9.47 -41.63
N LEU A 335 -7.51 10.18 -40.96
CA LEU A 335 -8.78 10.64 -41.53
C LEU A 335 -8.59 11.63 -42.70
N GLU A 336 -7.67 12.58 -42.55
CA GLU A 336 -7.31 13.48 -43.65
C GLU A 336 -6.74 12.74 -44.86
N GLN A 337 -5.90 11.72 -44.60
CA GLN A 337 -5.38 10.88 -45.68
C GLN A 337 -6.49 10.10 -46.38
N ILE A 338 -7.40 9.47 -45.65
CA ILE A 338 -8.58 8.76 -46.21
C ILE A 338 -9.43 9.72 -47.02
N ARG A 339 -9.67 10.96 -46.55
CA ARG A 339 -10.43 11.99 -47.29
C ARG A 339 -9.72 12.37 -48.61
N LYS A 340 -8.41 12.56 -48.58
CA LYS A 340 -7.62 12.83 -49.80
C LYS A 340 -7.68 11.68 -50.78
N ASP A 341 -7.51 10.46 -50.31
CA ASP A 341 -7.57 9.26 -51.14
C ASP A 341 -8.99 9.06 -51.74
N ALA A 342 -10.02 9.34 -50.94
CA ALA A 342 -11.40 9.31 -51.42
C ALA A 342 -11.68 10.41 -52.49
N THR A 343 -11.12 11.61 -52.35
CA THR A 343 -11.24 12.70 -53.31
C THR A 343 -10.57 12.31 -54.63
N VAL A 344 -9.33 11.78 -54.56
CA VAL A 344 -8.60 11.30 -55.73
C VAL A 344 -9.38 10.18 -56.45
N THR A 345 -9.95 9.25 -55.68
CA THR A 345 -10.75 8.15 -56.24
C THR A 345 -12.02 8.66 -56.90
N ARG A 346 -12.71 9.64 -56.26
CA ARG A 346 -13.90 10.30 -56.82
C ARG A 346 -13.56 11.02 -58.13
N GLU A 347 -12.47 11.83 -58.13
CA GLU A 347 -12.05 12.54 -59.36
C GLU A 347 -11.66 11.60 -60.50
N ALA A 348 -11.10 10.42 -60.17
CA ALA A 348 -10.77 9.40 -61.18
C ALA A 348 -12.01 8.65 -61.74
N LEU A 349 -13.10 8.62 -60.99
CA LEU A 349 -14.33 7.96 -61.39
C LEU A 349 -15.33 8.89 -62.09
N LEU A 350 -15.20 10.23 -61.99
CA LEU A 350 -16.05 11.19 -62.67
C LEU A 350 -15.77 11.21 -64.16
N THR A 351 -16.85 11.15 -64.93
CA THR A 351 -16.78 11.31 -66.40
C THR A 351 -16.46 12.75 -66.78
N GLU A 352 -16.01 12.99 -68.00
CA GLU A 352 -15.69 14.35 -68.49
C GLU A 352 -16.92 15.27 -68.44
N GLU A 353 -18.13 14.72 -68.67
CA GLU A 353 -19.40 15.43 -68.63
C GLU A 353 -19.79 15.82 -67.18
N GLU A 354 -19.57 14.97 -66.23
CA GLU A 354 -19.81 15.23 -64.79
C GLU A 354 -18.83 16.23 -64.22
N LYS A 355 -17.56 16.19 -64.66
CA LYS A 355 -16.53 17.20 -64.29
C LYS A 355 -16.88 18.59 -64.83
N ALA A 356 -17.47 18.68 -66.04
CA ALA A 356 -17.91 19.93 -66.63
C ALA A 356 -19.12 20.50 -65.86
N ALA A 357 -20.06 19.69 -65.45
CA ALA A 357 -21.20 20.08 -64.64
C ALA A 357 -20.83 20.60 -63.25
N GLU A 358 -19.85 19.93 -62.55
CA GLU A 358 -19.34 20.43 -61.27
C GLU A 358 -18.53 21.73 -61.38
N LEU A 359 -17.91 22.00 -62.53
CA LEU A 359 -17.22 23.25 -62.80
C LEU A 359 -18.21 24.41 -63.08
N GLU A 360 -19.32 24.14 -63.72
CA GLU A 360 -20.39 25.14 -63.92
C GLU A 360 -21.11 25.53 -62.64
N GLU A 361 -21.28 24.57 -61.70
CA GLU A 361 -21.83 24.83 -60.35
C GLU A 361 -20.92 25.68 -59.47
N LYS A 362 -19.58 25.60 -59.68
CA LYS A 362 -18.57 26.38 -58.94
C LYS A 362 -18.33 27.79 -59.49
N ILE A 363 -18.90 28.17 -60.65
CA ILE A 363 -18.67 29.49 -61.33
C ILE A 363 -19.81 30.48 -61.08
N GLN A 364 -20.66 30.28 -60.12
CA GLN A 364 -21.54 31.35 -59.67
C GLN A 364 -20.79 32.22 -58.60
N PRO A 365 -20.48 33.51 -58.92
CA PRO A 365 -19.78 34.33 -57.95
C PRO A 365 -20.76 34.78 -56.88
N SER A 366 -20.60 34.31 -55.67
CA SER A 366 -21.15 35.00 -54.51
C SER A 366 -20.08 35.97 -53.94
N GLU A 367 -20.12 37.20 -54.41
CA GLU A 367 -19.60 38.32 -53.64
C GLU A 367 -20.50 38.49 -52.41
N SER A 368 -19.96 38.24 -51.23
CA SER A 368 -20.42 38.99 -50.06
C SER A 368 -19.42 38.82 -48.89
N ASN A 369 -18.80 39.88 -48.57
CA ASN A 369 -18.27 40.44 -47.35
C ASN A 369 -18.28 39.52 -46.10
N PHE A 370 -17.09 39.31 -45.57
CA PHE A 370 -16.81 38.95 -44.19
C PHE A 370 -17.52 39.91 -43.25
N THR A 371 -18.58 39.45 -42.63
CA THR A 371 -19.05 39.93 -41.33
C THR A 371 -19.68 38.73 -40.64
N GLU A 372 -19.08 38.35 -39.52
CA GLU A 372 -19.52 37.25 -38.65
C GLU A 372 -20.99 37.47 -38.26
N GLN A 373 -21.90 36.65 -38.79
CA GLN A 373 -23.14 36.22 -38.17
C GLN A 373 -23.33 34.78 -38.55
N ILE A 374 -23.15 33.88 -37.57
CA ILE A 374 -23.47 32.47 -37.69
C ILE A 374 -25.01 32.39 -37.78
N GLU A 375 -25.54 32.39 -39.00
CA GLU A 375 -26.96 32.04 -39.24
C GLU A 375 -27.13 30.53 -38.99
N LEU A 376 -27.94 30.22 -37.99
CA LEU A 376 -28.38 28.85 -37.75
C LEU A 376 -29.03 28.29 -38.99
N LEU A 377 -28.44 27.31 -39.68
CA LEU A 377 -28.86 26.71 -40.94
C LEU A 377 -30.10 25.79 -40.78
N LEU A 378 -31.00 26.10 -39.85
CA LEU A 378 -32.30 25.40 -39.72
C LEU A 378 -33.27 25.83 -40.82
N THR A 379 -33.79 24.86 -41.54
CA THR A 379 -34.85 25.10 -42.52
C THR A 379 -36.13 25.55 -41.83
N ASN A 380 -37.03 26.25 -42.58
CA ASN A 380 -38.31 26.69 -42.03
C ASN A 380 -39.16 25.52 -41.51
N SER A 381 -39.05 24.34 -42.14
CA SER A 381 -39.74 23.12 -41.68
C SER A 381 -39.20 22.63 -40.34
N GLU A 382 -37.89 22.63 -40.15
CA GLU A 382 -37.25 22.22 -38.91
C GLU A 382 -37.57 23.20 -37.77
N LYS A 383 -37.55 24.52 -38.05
CA LYS A 383 -37.96 25.55 -37.09
C LYS A 383 -39.40 25.36 -36.61
N ASN A 384 -40.33 25.06 -37.54
CA ASN A 384 -41.74 24.81 -37.20
C ASN A 384 -41.88 23.56 -36.31
N ILE A 385 -41.15 22.48 -36.59
CA ILE A 385 -41.18 21.26 -35.82
C ILE A 385 -40.63 21.51 -34.41
N LEU A 386 -39.53 22.25 -34.26
CA LEU A 386 -38.98 22.65 -32.95
C LEU A 386 -39.94 23.54 -32.16
N GLN A 387 -40.65 24.47 -32.82
CA GLN A 387 -41.66 25.31 -32.19
C GLN A 387 -42.86 24.49 -31.69
N ASP A 388 -43.33 23.53 -32.48
CA ASP A 388 -44.43 22.65 -32.09
C ASP A 388 -44.04 21.73 -30.92
N LEU A 389 -42.81 21.25 -30.92
CA LEU A 389 -42.23 20.49 -29.75
C LEU A 389 -42.20 21.35 -28.48
N LEU A 390 -41.75 22.59 -28.58
CA LEU A 390 -41.74 23.53 -27.46
C LEU A 390 -43.14 23.82 -26.90
N GLN A 391 -44.16 23.84 -27.80
CA GLN A 391 -45.55 24.07 -27.41
C GLN A 391 -46.29 22.78 -27.00
N LYS A 392 -45.63 21.65 -26.96
CA LYS A 392 -46.23 20.32 -26.66
C LYS A 392 -47.39 19.94 -27.59
N LYS A 393 -47.36 20.39 -28.87
CA LYS A 393 -48.31 20.02 -29.88
C LYS A 393 -47.94 18.68 -30.54
N ASN A 394 -48.95 18.01 -31.10
CA ASN A 394 -48.70 16.84 -31.92
C ASN A 394 -48.07 17.24 -33.25
N ILE A 395 -46.89 16.67 -33.53
CA ILE A 395 -46.14 16.94 -34.74
C ILE A 395 -46.69 16.11 -35.87
N THR A 396 -47.01 16.74 -37.01
CA THR A 396 -47.30 16.06 -38.25
C THR A 396 -46.03 16.06 -39.11
N LEU A 397 -45.43 14.89 -39.28
CA LEU A 397 -44.24 14.75 -40.13
C LEU A 397 -44.65 14.80 -41.62
N PRO A 398 -43.80 15.35 -42.50
CA PRO A 398 -43.98 15.28 -43.94
C PRO A 398 -44.04 13.83 -44.44
N GLU A 399 -44.85 13.54 -45.45
CA GLU A 399 -44.93 12.20 -46.05
C GLU A 399 -43.57 11.77 -46.59
N GLY A 400 -43.07 10.59 -46.10
CA GLY A 400 -41.82 9.97 -46.56
C GLY A 400 -40.57 10.31 -45.73
N VAL A 401 -40.67 11.11 -44.66
CA VAL A 401 -39.55 11.44 -43.80
C VAL A 401 -39.55 10.50 -42.57
N MET A 402 -38.47 9.78 -42.37
CA MET A 402 -38.27 8.96 -41.14
C MET A 402 -37.98 9.84 -39.95
N PRO A 403 -38.64 9.64 -38.78
CA PRO A 403 -38.39 10.41 -37.56
C PRO A 403 -36.93 10.44 -37.14
N SER A 404 -36.23 9.29 -37.17
CA SER A 404 -34.83 9.17 -36.80
C SER A 404 -33.90 10.04 -37.65
N VAL A 405 -34.09 10.06 -38.97
CA VAL A 405 -33.28 10.87 -39.89
C VAL A 405 -33.43 12.36 -39.61
N LEU A 406 -34.68 12.80 -39.34
CA LEU A 406 -34.95 14.18 -39.00
C LEU A 406 -34.35 14.59 -37.64
N VAL A 407 -34.42 13.71 -36.66
CA VAL A 407 -33.79 13.90 -35.35
C VAL A 407 -32.30 14.10 -35.51
N ASP A 408 -31.64 13.22 -36.28
CA ASP A 408 -30.19 13.31 -36.51
C ASP A 408 -29.80 14.60 -37.24
N GLN A 409 -30.57 14.99 -38.27
CA GLN A 409 -30.30 16.23 -39.01
C GLN A 409 -30.42 17.47 -38.14
N ILE A 410 -31.42 17.55 -37.28
CA ILE A 410 -31.61 18.70 -36.38
C ILE A 410 -30.55 18.71 -35.29
N ASN A 411 -30.24 17.55 -34.69
CA ASN A 411 -29.24 17.45 -33.67
C ASN A 411 -27.84 17.86 -34.18
N VAL A 412 -27.46 17.44 -35.39
CA VAL A 412 -26.19 17.84 -36.01
C VAL A 412 -26.10 19.36 -36.17
N LYS A 413 -27.18 20.02 -36.53
CA LYS A 413 -27.23 21.49 -36.73
C LYS A 413 -27.19 22.26 -35.39
N LEU A 414 -27.73 21.69 -34.35
CA LEU A 414 -27.77 22.28 -33.00
C LEU A 414 -26.54 21.92 -32.12
N MET A 415 -25.74 20.95 -32.57
CA MET A 415 -24.60 20.46 -31.81
C MET A 415 -23.55 21.54 -31.53
N ASP A 416 -23.30 22.44 -32.48
CA ASP A 416 -22.34 23.51 -32.34
C ASP A 416 -22.78 24.59 -31.33
N GLU A 417 -24.11 24.78 -31.15
CA GLU A 417 -24.70 25.80 -30.28
C GLU A 417 -25.00 25.28 -28.88
N ILE A 418 -25.48 24.03 -28.76
CA ILE A 418 -25.92 23.45 -27.48
C ILE A 418 -24.90 22.45 -26.91
N GLY A 419 -24.09 21.81 -27.78
CA GLY A 419 -23.04 20.87 -27.37
C GLY A 419 -23.53 19.45 -27.02
N ASP A 420 -24.84 19.14 -27.22
CA ASP A 420 -25.44 17.86 -26.93
C ASP A 420 -26.66 17.55 -27.81
N LEU A 421 -27.19 16.31 -27.71
CA LEU A 421 -28.39 15.87 -28.43
C LEU A 421 -29.65 16.49 -27.81
N VAL A 422 -30.36 17.27 -28.59
CA VAL A 422 -31.56 18.02 -28.15
C VAL A 422 -32.83 17.24 -28.36
N LEU A 423 -32.86 16.40 -29.40
CA LEU A 423 -34.02 15.58 -29.79
C LEU A 423 -33.67 14.09 -29.72
N TYR A 424 -34.65 13.27 -29.40
CA TYR A 424 -34.58 11.82 -29.49
C TYR A 424 -35.88 11.21 -30.00
N GLU A 425 -35.81 10.03 -30.59
CA GLU A 425 -36.97 9.27 -31.04
C GLU A 425 -37.35 8.22 -29.99
N GLU A 426 -38.63 8.17 -29.64
CA GLU A 426 -39.20 7.12 -28.81
C GLU A 426 -40.57 6.70 -29.34
N ASP A 427 -40.75 5.43 -29.62
CA ASP A 427 -41.99 4.82 -30.19
C ASP A 427 -42.45 5.49 -31.50
N GLY A 428 -41.50 5.83 -32.39
CA GLY A 428 -41.81 6.47 -33.68
C GLY A 428 -42.23 7.95 -33.55
N ARG A 429 -42.01 8.57 -32.39
CA ARG A 429 -42.30 9.98 -32.11
C ARG A 429 -41.06 10.74 -31.74
N ILE A 430 -40.91 11.96 -32.22
CA ILE A 430 -39.83 12.86 -31.86
C ILE A 430 -40.14 13.51 -30.51
N LYS A 431 -39.22 13.45 -29.61
CA LYS A 431 -39.28 14.07 -28.29
C LYS A 431 -38.11 15.00 -28.07
N LEU A 432 -38.35 16.07 -27.29
CA LEU A 432 -37.37 17.04 -26.86
C LEU A 432 -36.79 16.60 -25.50
N VAL A 433 -35.48 16.71 -25.35
CA VAL A 433 -34.81 16.59 -24.05
C VAL A 433 -35.16 17.82 -23.21
N GLU A 434 -35.88 17.61 -22.11
CA GLU A 434 -36.45 18.70 -21.29
C GLU A 434 -35.39 19.67 -20.76
N ASP A 435 -34.16 19.21 -20.53
CA ASP A 435 -33.05 20.01 -19.99
C ASP A 435 -32.61 21.14 -20.96
N TYR A 436 -32.78 20.97 -22.29
CA TYR A 436 -32.41 21.94 -23.32
C TYR A 436 -33.59 22.79 -23.84
N ARG A 437 -34.72 22.75 -23.14
CA ARG A 437 -35.93 23.45 -23.54
C ARG A 437 -35.77 24.99 -23.55
N ASP A 438 -35.10 25.54 -22.56
CA ASP A 438 -34.92 26.97 -22.43
C ASP A 438 -33.83 27.49 -23.37
N ASP A 439 -32.76 26.72 -23.59
CA ASP A 439 -31.72 27.04 -24.59
C ASP A 439 -32.27 27.08 -26.00
N LEU A 440 -33.17 26.11 -26.37
CA LEU A 440 -33.87 26.11 -27.65
C LEU A 440 -34.79 27.30 -27.83
N ARG A 441 -35.47 27.79 -26.81
CA ARG A 441 -36.28 28.99 -26.86
C ARG A 441 -35.46 30.23 -27.17
N GLU A 442 -34.30 30.35 -26.53
CA GLU A 442 -33.36 31.46 -26.73
C GLU A 442 -32.84 31.47 -28.18
N ILE A 443 -32.40 30.32 -28.67
CA ILE A 443 -31.90 30.14 -30.04
C ILE A 443 -32.99 30.51 -31.08
N LEU A 444 -34.23 30.02 -30.91
CA LEU A 444 -35.32 30.31 -31.85
C LEU A 444 -35.83 31.75 -31.76
N GLN A 445 -35.61 32.48 -30.67
CA GLN A 445 -35.95 33.91 -30.54
C GLN A 445 -34.87 34.81 -31.16
N ASN A 446 -33.61 34.41 -31.12
CA ASN A 446 -32.49 35.16 -31.69
C ASN A 446 -32.34 34.97 -33.20
N THR A 447 -33.13 34.06 -33.82
CA THR A 447 -33.08 33.72 -35.25
C THR A 447 -34.23 34.38 -36.04
N LYS A 448 -34.75 35.54 -35.58
CA LYS A 448 -35.74 36.35 -36.32
C LYS A 448 -35.12 37.43 -37.16
#